data_f1ee31f0316bea7d403ff285ab956187
#
_entry.id   f1ee31f0316bea7d403ff285ab956187
#
_cell.length_a   1.000
_cell.length_b   1.000
_cell.length_c   1.000
_cell.angle_alpha   90.00
_cell.angle_beta   90.00
_cell.angle_gamma   90.00
#
_symmetry.space_group_name_H-M   'P 1'
#
loop_
_entity.id
_entity.type
_entity.pdbx_description
1 polymer ?
#
loop_
_entity_poly.entity_id
_entity_poly.type
_entity_poly.pdbx_seq_one_letter_code
_entity_poly.pdbx_strand_id
1 'polypeptide(L)'
;MAAIAPVTPIVRLAKTKVGVGVRAERAIRKGSRIDAWEKGDMIYVPLESVTDLEYLKWLNVFGIVVWRGFYAPRNPMRLSLAWYINHSARPNVRVAVTPKSWTIRALRNIKQGEELTVDYGTLDFNPRLKT
;
A
#
# COMPACT_ATOMS: atom_id res chain seq x y z
N MET A 1 -29.44 -20.89 -4.48
CA MET A 1 -28.13 -20.44 -4.88
C MET A 1 -27.08 -20.95 -3.91
N ALA A 2 -26.08 -21.60 -4.41
CA ALA A 2 -25.04 -22.11 -3.55
C ALA A 2 -24.26 -20.95 -2.92
N ALA A 3 -24.00 -21.00 -1.63
CA ALA A 3 -23.16 -20.04 -0.96
C ALA A 3 -21.75 -20.16 -1.52
N ILE A 4 -21.17 -19.04 -1.91
CA ILE A 4 -19.77 -19.00 -2.31
C ILE A 4 -18.94 -19.06 -1.03
N ALA A 5 -18.06 -20.05 -0.93
CA ALA A 5 -17.14 -20.13 0.21
C ALA A 5 -16.31 -18.85 0.28
N PRO A 6 -16.14 -18.25 1.46
CA PRO A 6 -15.30 -17.06 1.60
C PRO A 6 -13.88 -17.41 1.15
N VAL A 7 -13.32 -16.54 0.31
CA VAL A 7 -11.91 -16.66 -0.10
C VAL A 7 -11.05 -16.28 1.08
N THR A 8 -10.17 -17.19 1.52
CA THR A 8 -9.20 -16.87 2.57
C THR A 8 -8.26 -15.79 2.06
N PRO A 9 -8.19 -14.63 2.71
CA PRO A 9 -7.27 -13.59 2.27
C PRO A 9 -5.83 -14.07 2.35
N ILE A 10 -5.01 -13.63 1.40
CA ILE A 10 -3.59 -14.00 1.36
C ILE A 10 -2.77 -13.22 2.38
N VAL A 11 -3.26 -12.05 2.80
CA VAL A 11 -2.61 -11.17 3.79
C VAL A 11 -3.64 -10.65 4.79
N ARG A 12 -3.15 -10.19 5.94
CA ARG A 12 -3.99 -9.64 7.00
C ARG A 12 -3.26 -8.52 7.74
N LEU A 13 -4.02 -7.63 8.38
CA LEU A 13 -3.47 -6.69 9.35
C LEU A 13 -3.02 -7.46 10.59
N ALA A 14 -1.90 -7.05 11.15
CA ALA A 14 -1.37 -7.68 12.34
C ALA A 14 -0.46 -6.72 13.11
N LYS A 15 -0.27 -7.02 14.38
CA LYS A 15 0.72 -6.34 15.20
C LYS A 15 2.12 -6.71 14.73
N THR A 16 2.99 -5.71 14.64
CA THR A 16 4.40 -5.88 14.28
C THR A 16 5.27 -5.16 15.32
N LYS A 17 6.60 -5.24 15.16
CA LYS A 17 7.54 -4.54 16.05
C LYS A 17 7.35 -3.02 16.05
N VAL A 18 6.86 -2.46 14.96
CA VAL A 18 6.71 -1.00 14.79
C VAL A 18 5.26 -0.54 14.86
N GLY A 19 4.34 -1.40 15.28
CA GLY A 19 2.93 -1.10 15.36
C GLY A 19 2.10 -2.03 14.49
N VAL A 20 1.20 -1.45 13.68
CA VAL A 20 0.38 -2.25 12.76
C VAL A 20 1.09 -2.43 11.44
N GLY A 21 0.99 -3.60 10.87
CA GLY A 21 1.52 -3.92 9.56
C GLY A 21 0.70 -5.00 8.87
N VAL A 22 1.25 -5.55 7.80
CA VAL A 22 0.60 -6.59 7.00
C VAL A 22 1.43 -7.85 7.08
N ARG A 23 0.81 -8.98 7.43
CA ARG A 23 1.46 -10.29 7.47
C ARG A 23 0.84 -11.22 6.47
N ALA A 24 1.66 -12.14 5.95
CA ALA A 24 1.18 -13.20 5.08
C ALA A 24 0.30 -14.17 5.86
N GLU A 25 -0.90 -14.42 5.38
CA GLU A 25 -1.82 -15.40 5.97
C GLU A 25 -1.41 -16.82 5.59
N ARG A 26 -0.71 -16.95 4.48
CA ARG A 26 -0.16 -18.23 3.99
C ARG A 26 1.11 -17.95 3.19
N ALA A 27 1.87 -18.99 2.84
CA ALA A 27 3.07 -18.84 2.04
C ALA A 27 2.76 -18.22 0.67
N ILE A 28 3.60 -17.30 0.23
CA ILE A 28 3.49 -16.57 -1.03
C ILE A 28 4.74 -16.85 -1.86
N ARG A 29 4.57 -17.29 -3.10
CA ARG A 29 5.68 -17.57 -3.99
C ARG A 29 6.26 -16.29 -4.60
N LYS A 30 7.57 -16.29 -4.80
CA LYS A 30 8.25 -15.21 -5.54
C LYS A 30 7.54 -14.94 -6.85
N GLY A 31 7.33 -13.66 -7.15
CA GLY A 31 6.69 -13.20 -8.39
C GLY A 31 5.18 -13.17 -8.34
N SER A 32 4.55 -13.75 -7.32
CA SER A 32 3.10 -13.75 -7.19
C SER A 32 2.57 -12.35 -6.97
N ARG A 33 1.44 -12.05 -7.58
CA ARG A 33 0.68 -10.85 -7.32
C ARG A 33 -0.03 -10.99 -5.98
N ILE A 34 -0.01 -9.93 -5.18
CA ILE A 34 -0.63 -9.91 -3.85
C ILE A 34 -1.79 -8.92 -3.90
N ASP A 35 -2.98 -9.40 -3.58
CA ASP A 35 -4.18 -8.59 -3.57
C ASP A 35 -4.36 -7.97 -2.19
N ALA A 36 -3.93 -6.73 -2.05
CA ALA A 36 -4.03 -5.97 -0.80
C ALA A 36 -4.47 -4.52 -1.04
N TRP A 37 -4.85 -4.20 -2.27
CA TRP A 37 -5.29 -2.86 -2.64
C TRP A 37 -6.68 -2.90 -3.26
N GLU A 38 -7.55 -2.02 -2.75
CA GLU A 38 -8.91 -1.90 -3.26
C GLU A 38 -8.96 -0.85 -4.37
N LYS A 39 -9.52 -1.20 -5.51
CA LYS A 39 -9.63 -0.30 -6.65
C LYS A 39 -10.35 0.98 -6.28
N GLY A 40 -9.77 2.12 -6.65
CA GLY A 40 -10.35 3.42 -6.37
C GLY A 40 -10.03 3.99 -4.99
N ASP A 41 -9.20 3.31 -4.20
CA ASP A 41 -8.85 3.76 -2.85
C ASP A 41 -7.76 4.84 -2.82
N MET A 42 -7.38 5.39 -3.96
CA MET A 42 -6.32 6.39 -4.00
C MET A 42 -6.77 7.61 -4.81
N ILE A 43 -6.45 8.78 -4.29
CA ILE A 43 -6.67 10.04 -5.00
C ILE A 43 -5.36 10.83 -5.06
N TYR A 44 -5.22 11.64 -6.10
CA TYR A 44 -4.15 12.62 -6.18
C TYR A 44 -4.62 13.93 -5.57
N VAL A 45 -3.83 14.45 -4.62
CA VAL A 45 -4.11 15.72 -3.95
C VAL A 45 -3.03 16.72 -4.35
N PRO A 46 -3.30 17.69 -5.22
CA PRO A 46 -2.33 18.72 -5.54
C PRO A 46 -1.98 19.55 -4.30
N LEU A 47 -0.70 19.83 -4.08
CA LEU A 47 -0.27 20.64 -2.94
C LEU A 47 -0.97 21.99 -2.89
N GLU A 48 -1.15 22.62 -4.04
CA GLU A 48 -1.82 23.93 -4.14
C GLU A 48 -3.27 23.92 -3.72
N SER A 49 -3.92 22.74 -3.71
CA SER A 49 -5.33 22.60 -3.28
C SER A 49 -5.48 22.48 -1.76
N VAL A 50 -4.36 22.26 -1.03
CA VAL A 50 -4.41 22.01 0.41
C VAL A 50 -4.34 23.34 1.14
N THR A 51 -5.47 23.73 1.75
CA THR A 51 -5.57 24.98 2.51
C THR A 51 -5.60 24.75 4.02
N ASP A 52 -5.84 23.53 4.46
CA ASP A 52 -5.94 23.14 5.87
C ASP A 52 -4.61 22.58 6.35
N LEU A 53 -4.00 23.22 7.34
CA LEU A 53 -2.71 22.80 7.90
C LEU A 53 -2.77 21.40 8.52
N GLU A 54 -3.87 21.05 9.18
CA GLU A 54 -4.01 19.73 9.79
C GLU A 54 -4.09 18.63 8.71
N TYR A 55 -4.77 18.91 7.62
CA TYR A 55 -4.81 17.98 6.50
C TYR A 55 -3.42 17.82 5.87
N LEU A 56 -2.68 18.93 5.72
CA LEU A 56 -1.31 18.87 5.19
C LEU A 56 -0.41 18.01 6.07
N LYS A 57 -0.51 18.15 7.39
CA LYS A 57 0.24 17.33 8.33
C LYS A 57 -0.10 15.85 8.17
N TRP A 58 -1.39 15.53 8.04
CA TRP A 58 -1.84 14.15 7.83
C TRP A 58 -1.30 13.59 6.53
N LEU A 59 -1.35 14.37 5.43
CA LEU A 59 -0.82 13.94 4.13
C LEU A 59 0.69 13.67 4.19
N ASN A 60 1.45 14.46 4.93
CA ASN A 60 2.89 14.22 5.08
C ASN A 60 3.21 12.94 5.83
N VAL A 61 2.31 12.48 6.70
CA VAL A 61 2.52 11.25 7.48
C VAL A 61 1.99 10.03 6.73
N PHE A 62 0.80 10.11 6.15
CA PHE A 62 0.08 8.97 5.60
C PHE A 62 0.01 8.95 4.07
N GLY A 63 0.22 10.08 3.42
CA GLY A 63 0.23 10.15 1.97
C GLY A 63 1.58 9.74 1.38
N ILE A 64 1.58 9.48 0.08
CA ILE A 64 2.82 9.27 -0.67
C ILE A 64 3.16 10.59 -1.34
N VAL A 65 4.31 11.17 -0.96
CA VAL A 65 4.78 12.42 -1.54
C VAL A 65 5.19 12.18 -2.98
N VAL A 66 4.61 12.93 -3.88
CA VAL A 66 4.91 12.87 -5.31
C VAL A 66 5.13 14.28 -5.84
N TRP A 67 5.40 14.40 -7.12
CA TRP A 67 5.65 15.71 -7.71
C TRP A 67 4.42 16.63 -7.56
N ARG A 68 4.62 17.75 -6.87
CA ARG A 68 3.61 18.80 -6.59
C ARG A 68 2.36 18.32 -5.85
N GLY A 69 2.45 17.24 -5.09
CA GLY A 69 1.30 16.80 -4.35
C GLY A 69 1.50 15.47 -3.64
N PHE A 70 0.38 14.81 -3.43
CA PHE A 70 0.34 13.55 -2.68
C PHE A 70 -0.59 12.57 -3.35
N TYR A 71 -0.27 11.27 -3.25
CA TYR A 71 -1.27 10.23 -3.36
C TYR A 71 -1.76 9.89 -1.96
N ALA A 72 -3.04 9.85 -1.77
CA ALA A 72 -3.67 9.63 -0.47
C ALA A 72 -4.84 8.66 -0.57
N PRO A 73 -5.19 7.97 0.53
CA PRO A 73 -6.40 7.17 0.57
C PRO A 73 -7.63 8.05 0.28
N ARG A 74 -8.55 7.52 -0.53
CA ARG A 74 -9.79 8.22 -0.82
C ARG A 74 -10.62 8.45 0.45
N ASN A 75 -10.68 7.44 1.30
CA ASN A 75 -11.41 7.48 2.56
C ASN A 75 -10.46 7.13 3.71
N PRO A 76 -10.07 8.11 4.55
CA PRO A 76 -9.15 7.83 5.66
C PRO A 76 -9.74 6.91 6.73
N MET A 77 -11.05 6.70 6.73
CA MET A 77 -11.71 5.79 7.66
C MET A 77 -11.74 4.34 7.18
N ARG A 78 -11.39 4.10 5.92
CA ARG A 78 -11.40 2.77 5.32
C ARG A 78 -10.24 2.63 4.36
N LEU A 79 -9.12 2.11 4.85
CA LEU A 79 -7.91 1.96 4.07
C LEU A 79 -7.76 0.54 3.54
N SER A 80 -7.31 0.40 2.30
CA SER A 80 -6.82 -0.87 1.79
C SER A 80 -5.63 -1.35 2.62
N LEU A 81 -5.42 -2.66 2.73
CA LEU A 81 -4.32 -3.20 3.52
C LEU A 81 -2.96 -2.71 3.03
N ALA A 82 -2.83 -2.41 1.74
CA ALA A 82 -1.58 -1.92 1.16
C ALA A 82 -1.04 -0.67 1.84
N TRP A 83 -1.92 0.20 2.35
CA TRP A 83 -1.50 1.42 3.06
C TRP A 83 -0.76 1.14 4.37
N TYR A 84 -0.89 -0.08 4.91
CA TYR A 84 -0.27 -0.48 6.18
C TYR A 84 1.04 -1.25 5.99
N ILE A 85 1.50 -1.44 4.76
CA ILE A 85 2.77 -2.14 4.51
C ILE A 85 3.92 -1.25 4.99
N ASN A 86 4.70 -1.75 5.93
CA ASN A 86 5.79 -1.00 6.53
C ASN A 86 7.03 -0.96 5.65
N HIS A 87 7.91 -0.01 5.93
CA HIS A 87 9.17 0.16 5.22
C HIS A 87 10.22 -0.84 5.68
N SER A 88 11.04 -1.29 4.73
CA SER A 88 12.29 -1.99 4.99
C SER A 88 13.27 -1.71 3.86
N ALA A 89 14.54 -1.53 4.21
CA ALA A 89 15.61 -1.45 3.21
C ALA A 89 15.88 -2.81 2.54
N ARG A 90 15.36 -3.89 3.14
CA ARG A 90 15.41 -5.26 2.57
C ARG A 90 13.99 -5.77 2.38
N PRO A 91 13.24 -5.19 1.42
CA PRO A 91 11.83 -5.51 1.25
C PRO A 91 11.61 -6.90 0.71
N ASN A 92 10.43 -7.45 0.96
CA ASN A 92 9.99 -8.71 0.35
C ASN A 92 8.87 -8.52 -0.67
N VAL A 93 8.35 -7.30 -0.82
CA VAL A 93 7.43 -6.99 -1.90
C VAL A 93 7.86 -5.74 -2.65
N ARG A 94 7.41 -5.65 -3.90
CA ARG A 94 7.52 -4.44 -4.70
C ARG A 94 6.13 -3.92 -5.00
N VAL A 95 5.96 -2.63 -4.84
CA VAL A 95 4.68 -1.96 -5.12
C VAL A 95 4.89 -1.02 -6.30
N ALA A 96 4.16 -1.28 -7.38
CA ALA A 96 4.09 -0.37 -8.51
C ALA A 96 2.82 0.47 -8.36
N VAL A 97 3.00 1.77 -8.19
CA VAL A 97 1.90 2.70 -7.96
C VAL A 97 1.66 3.51 -9.23
N THR A 98 0.42 3.51 -9.68
CA THR A 98 -0.04 4.39 -10.76
C THR A 98 -1.17 5.26 -10.22
N PRO A 99 -1.58 6.33 -10.94
CA PRO A 99 -2.71 7.15 -10.49
C PRO A 99 -4.01 6.38 -10.25
N LYS A 100 -4.12 5.17 -10.80
CA LYS A 100 -5.36 4.38 -10.72
C LYS A 100 -5.24 3.14 -9.86
N SER A 101 -4.03 2.64 -9.61
CA SER A 101 -3.92 1.37 -8.92
C SER A 101 -2.53 1.11 -8.35
N TRP A 102 -2.49 0.21 -7.39
CA TRP A 102 -1.27 -0.39 -6.87
C TRP A 102 -1.20 -1.84 -7.33
N THR A 103 -0.04 -2.23 -7.83
CA THR A 103 0.24 -3.64 -8.11
C THR A 103 1.35 -4.09 -7.18
N ILE A 104 1.09 -5.12 -6.40
CA ILE A 104 2.00 -5.63 -5.39
C ILE A 104 2.47 -7.02 -5.80
N ARG A 105 3.79 -7.24 -5.83
CA ARG A 105 4.37 -8.54 -6.18
C ARG A 105 5.43 -8.95 -5.16
N ALA A 106 5.47 -10.24 -4.86
CA ALA A 106 6.50 -10.79 -4.00
C ALA A 106 7.85 -10.77 -4.72
N LEU A 107 8.87 -10.22 -4.06
CA LEU A 107 10.25 -10.20 -4.58
C LEU A 107 10.98 -11.52 -4.33
N ARG A 108 10.51 -12.27 -3.35
CA ARG A 108 11.03 -13.59 -2.97
C ARG A 108 9.90 -14.41 -2.37
N ASN A 109 10.17 -15.66 -2.05
CA ASN A 109 9.21 -16.47 -1.31
C ASN A 109 8.97 -15.85 0.07
N ILE A 110 7.73 -15.73 0.46
CA ILE A 110 7.30 -15.18 1.75
C ILE A 110 6.65 -16.30 2.55
N LYS A 111 7.08 -16.48 3.78
CA LYS A 111 6.56 -17.53 4.66
C LYS A 111 5.25 -17.09 5.30
N GLN A 112 4.40 -18.05 5.65
CA GLN A 112 3.22 -17.77 6.48
C GLN A 112 3.64 -17.03 7.75
N GLY A 113 2.93 -15.97 8.08
CA GLY A 113 3.20 -15.15 9.25
C GLY A 113 4.27 -14.08 9.06
N GLU A 114 5.02 -14.13 7.97
CA GLU A 114 6.06 -13.14 7.69
C GLU A 114 5.43 -11.78 7.37
N GLU A 115 6.03 -10.70 7.88
CA GLU A 115 5.56 -9.35 7.57
C GLU A 115 5.93 -8.97 6.14
N LEU A 116 4.97 -8.38 5.41
CA LEU A 116 5.23 -7.77 4.11
C LEU A 116 5.86 -6.40 4.32
N THR A 117 6.95 -6.15 3.62
CA THR A 117 7.66 -4.87 3.68
C THR A 117 8.01 -4.39 2.29
N VAL A 118 8.03 -3.08 2.12
CA VAL A 118 8.38 -2.41 0.87
C VAL A 118 9.41 -1.33 1.15
N ASP A 119 10.28 -1.06 0.19
CA ASP A 119 11.17 0.09 0.29
C ASP A 119 10.39 1.34 -0.15
N TYR A 120 10.11 2.23 0.80
CA TYR A 120 9.37 3.47 0.53
C TYR A 120 10.05 4.36 -0.50
N GLY A 121 11.37 4.25 -0.64
CA GLY A 121 12.08 4.98 -1.69
C GLY A 121 11.65 4.60 -3.10
N THR A 122 11.12 3.40 -3.28
CA THR A 122 10.61 2.94 -4.58
C THR A 122 9.20 3.41 -4.87
N LEU A 123 8.51 3.98 -3.89
CA LEU A 123 7.16 4.52 -4.05
C LEU A 123 7.16 5.98 -4.50
N ASP A 124 8.31 6.65 -4.42
CA ASP A 124 8.45 8.02 -4.89
C ASP A 124 8.48 8.04 -6.41
N PHE A 125 7.42 8.54 -7.02
CA PHE A 125 7.37 8.68 -8.46
C PHE A 125 6.65 9.97 -8.85
N ASN A 126 7.02 10.48 -10.00
CA ASN A 126 6.50 11.73 -10.53
C ASN A 126 5.46 11.41 -11.61
N PRO A 127 4.17 11.78 -11.42
CA PRO A 127 3.13 11.50 -12.41
C PRO A 127 3.46 12.02 -13.81
N ARG A 128 4.24 13.10 -13.92
CA ARG A 128 4.65 13.66 -15.21
C ARG A 128 5.61 12.75 -15.97
N LEU A 129 6.35 11.91 -15.25
CA LEU A 129 7.31 11.00 -15.86
C LEU A 129 6.67 9.68 -16.28
N LYS A 130 5.40 9.49 -15.95
CA LYS A 130 4.64 8.27 -16.26
C LYS A 130 3.83 8.39 -17.55
N THR A 131 3.89 9.49 -18.19
CA THR A 131 3.20 9.69 -19.47
C THR A 131 3.99 9.10 -20.62
#